data_6bb885956051c660d49ed9c23e03a18f
#
_entry.id   6bb885956051c660d49ed9c23e03a18f
#
_cell.length_a   1.000
_cell.length_b   1.000
_cell.length_c   1.000
_cell.angle_alpha   90.00
_cell.angle_beta   90.00
_cell.angle_gamma   90.00
#
_symmetry.space_group_name_H-M   'P 1'
#
loop_
_entity.id
_entity.type
_entity.pdbx_description
1 polymer ?
#
loop_
_entity_poly.entity_id
_entity_poly.type
_entity_poly.pdbx_seq_one_letter_code
_entity_poly.pdbx_strand_id
1 'polypeptide(L)'
;MQWAAVAAGAPAGLLTRPFDYCDLGCGNGSTLCLLAACYPEARFVGIDINAAHVELGRERAARAGIGNVRFVHASFADLESLDLPGLDYITAYGVYSWLSPDLQASVAAFARQRLRSGGLLALHYSSLPGSAIRDPLNFYLRALANAPSGGSAARFAGGLAALRKLAPIARFFERNPEAQALLQTMDKAPAAYVAHEVLNGQLHSFYGDELRARFLALGFSCLGSAHVLPDYPELLLSPAAFAAYRQLTRGTDSSFRDAVRDLMLNTSLRFDLFNKSGEASLLAGERLQGLGDLYLHRADVRNDSATRRSWSARSAVDLNGALYSTILDLATAPAVTLREVLASGELRSYPATDVERAIEHLFATGLLNVLVQRPIEIRYRSDRRYRLCSRLNTLWLEETLPSTGAEGIASTVLGSPLLLPPSARWQLMSLLGDDVERLWRASGSTARMSLEQFRGQVRAGMPAFVTDALPELLRLGIVEEDR
;
A
#
# COMPACT_ATOMS: atom_id res chain seq x y z
N MET A 1 1.30 -5.62 -6.67
CA MET A 1 0.47 -6.09 -7.81
C MET A 1 1.11 -7.29 -8.52
N GLN A 2 2.31 -7.15 -9.12
CA GLN A 2 2.93 -8.25 -9.87
C GLN A 2 3.22 -9.50 -9.01
N TRP A 3 3.75 -9.32 -7.80
CA TRP A 3 3.90 -10.43 -6.86
C TRP A 3 2.57 -11.13 -6.56
N ALA A 4 1.51 -10.36 -6.25
CA ALA A 4 0.17 -10.90 -6.01
C ALA A 4 -0.38 -11.67 -7.22
N ALA A 5 -0.16 -11.15 -8.43
CA ALA A 5 -0.57 -11.82 -9.66
C ALA A 5 0.12 -13.17 -9.82
N VAL A 6 1.44 -13.23 -9.61
CA VAL A 6 2.23 -14.47 -9.71
C VAL A 6 1.85 -15.46 -8.61
N ALA A 7 1.68 -15.01 -7.37
CA ALA A 7 1.19 -15.85 -6.28
C ALA A 7 -0.19 -16.46 -6.56
N ALA A 8 -1.04 -15.74 -7.31
CA ALA A 8 -2.32 -16.24 -7.81
C ALA A 8 -2.21 -17.15 -9.05
N GLY A 9 -1.01 -17.36 -9.57
CA GLY A 9 -0.75 -18.22 -10.74
C GLY A 9 -0.80 -17.50 -12.09
N ALA A 10 -0.86 -16.17 -12.13
CA ALA A 10 -0.71 -15.43 -13.39
C ALA A 10 0.77 -15.42 -13.84
N PRO A 11 1.04 -15.39 -15.17
CA PRO A 11 2.41 -15.34 -15.66
C PRO A 11 3.16 -14.09 -15.14
N ALA A 12 4.42 -14.27 -14.73
CA ALA A 12 5.30 -13.16 -14.43
C ALA A 12 5.75 -12.46 -15.72
N GLY A 13 5.95 -11.15 -15.68
CA GLY A 13 6.49 -10.57 -16.89
C GLY A 13 6.80 -9.09 -16.94
N LEU A 14 6.40 -8.27 -15.98
CA LEU A 14 6.43 -6.83 -16.24
C LEU A 14 7.45 -6.03 -15.42
N LEU A 15 7.94 -6.51 -14.27
CA LEU A 15 8.81 -5.71 -13.38
C LEU A 15 10.24 -5.49 -13.92
N THR A 16 10.70 -6.32 -14.85
CA THR A 16 12.06 -6.28 -15.37
C THR A 16 12.18 -5.58 -16.73
N ARG A 17 11.08 -5.06 -17.27
CA ARG A 17 11.02 -4.31 -18.52
C ARG A 17 10.24 -2.99 -18.32
N PRO A 18 10.43 -1.99 -19.20
CA PRO A 18 9.60 -0.77 -19.19
C PRO A 18 8.12 -1.12 -19.32
N PHE A 19 7.27 -0.43 -18.57
CA PHE A 19 5.82 -0.63 -18.57
C PHE A 19 5.07 0.70 -18.60
N ASP A 20 3.78 0.63 -18.97
CA ASP A 20 2.84 1.74 -18.96
C ASP A 20 1.85 1.58 -17.82
N TYR A 21 1.77 2.59 -16.95
CA TYR A 21 0.94 2.60 -15.74
C TYR A 21 -0.01 3.79 -15.74
N CYS A 22 -1.28 3.56 -15.42
CA CYS A 22 -2.29 4.61 -15.26
C CYS A 22 -2.92 4.56 -13.88
N ASP A 23 -2.97 5.73 -13.20
CA ASP A 23 -3.65 5.91 -11.92
C ASP A 23 -4.90 6.75 -12.10
N LEU A 24 -6.06 6.14 -11.88
CA LEU A 24 -7.37 6.77 -11.95
C LEU A 24 -7.75 7.36 -10.59
N GLY A 25 -7.91 8.68 -10.52
CA GLY A 25 -8.08 9.41 -9.26
C GLY A 25 -6.75 9.59 -8.54
N CYS A 26 -5.71 10.00 -9.28
CA CYS A 26 -4.33 10.12 -8.77
C CYS A 26 -4.14 11.19 -7.68
N GLY A 27 -5.18 11.99 -7.37
CA GLY A 27 -5.10 13.07 -6.41
C GLY A 27 -3.99 14.06 -6.77
N ASN A 28 -3.27 14.52 -5.76
CA ASN A 28 -2.14 15.46 -5.93
C ASN A 28 -0.85 14.81 -6.49
N GLY A 29 -0.92 13.59 -7.02
CA GLY A 29 0.16 12.90 -7.69
C GLY A 29 1.31 12.40 -6.81
N SER A 30 1.21 12.49 -5.50
CA SER A 30 2.30 12.09 -4.56
C SER A 30 2.76 10.67 -4.78
N THR A 31 1.83 9.71 -4.73
CA THR A 31 2.13 8.29 -4.92
C THR A 31 2.70 8.02 -6.31
N LEU A 32 2.13 8.68 -7.33
CA LEU A 32 2.55 8.47 -8.71
C LEU A 32 3.96 9.01 -8.97
N CYS A 33 4.31 10.17 -8.39
CA CYS A 33 5.68 10.71 -8.46
C CYS A 33 6.69 9.76 -7.75
N LEU A 34 6.33 9.20 -6.59
CA LEU A 34 7.18 8.23 -5.89
C LEU A 34 7.41 6.98 -6.73
N LEU A 35 6.35 6.42 -7.36
CA LEU A 35 6.47 5.26 -8.25
C LEU A 35 7.29 5.59 -9.49
N ALA A 36 7.08 6.77 -10.11
CA ALA A 36 7.85 7.20 -11.27
C ALA A 36 9.35 7.33 -10.97
N ALA A 37 9.70 7.76 -9.75
CA ALA A 37 11.08 7.80 -9.29
C ALA A 37 11.66 6.40 -9.00
N CYS A 38 10.83 5.43 -8.59
CA CYS A 38 11.24 4.04 -8.41
C CYS A 38 11.52 3.32 -9.74
N TYR A 39 10.84 3.73 -10.83
CA TYR A 39 10.92 3.11 -12.15
C TYR A 39 11.18 4.15 -13.26
N PRO A 40 12.42 4.65 -13.38
CA PRO A 40 12.74 5.72 -14.35
C PRO A 40 12.44 5.36 -15.82
N GLU A 41 12.52 4.07 -16.18
CA GLU A 41 12.27 3.58 -17.54
C GLU A 41 10.79 3.31 -17.85
N ALA A 42 9.91 3.31 -16.84
CA ALA A 42 8.48 3.12 -17.03
C ALA A 42 7.77 4.46 -17.29
N ARG A 43 6.57 4.42 -17.86
CA ARG A 43 5.76 5.61 -18.13
C ARG A 43 4.51 5.62 -17.27
N PHE A 44 4.24 6.77 -16.67
CA PHE A 44 3.14 6.94 -15.74
C PHE A 44 2.16 8.01 -16.23
N VAL A 45 0.88 7.74 -16.07
CA VAL A 45 -0.20 8.70 -16.33
C VAL A 45 -1.10 8.76 -15.10
N GLY A 46 -1.29 9.95 -14.55
CA GLY A 46 -2.28 10.22 -13.49
C GLY A 46 -3.46 10.99 -14.06
N ILE A 47 -4.67 10.53 -13.75
CA ILE A 47 -5.91 11.19 -14.18
C ILE A 47 -6.70 11.58 -12.93
N ASP A 48 -7.10 12.85 -12.85
CA ASP A 48 -7.94 13.34 -11.75
C ASP A 48 -8.90 14.43 -12.28
N ILE A 49 -10.11 14.49 -11.69
CA ILE A 49 -11.12 15.50 -12.02
C ILE A 49 -10.81 16.86 -11.37
N ASN A 50 -9.96 16.89 -10.34
CA ASN A 50 -9.60 18.12 -9.63
C ASN A 50 -8.39 18.77 -10.31
N ALA A 51 -8.63 19.88 -11.02
CA ALA A 51 -7.58 20.64 -11.71
C ALA A 51 -6.44 21.09 -10.78
N ALA A 52 -6.76 21.47 -9.53
CA ALA A 52 -5.74 21.89 -8.56
C ALA A 52 -4.85 20.72 -8.13
N HIS A 53 -5.38 19.52 -7.97
CA HIS A 53 -4.60 18.32 -7.70
C HIS A 53 -3.66 17.98 -8.85
N VAL A 54 -4.16 18.04 -10.07
CA VAL A 54 -3.38 17.80 -11.30
C VAL A 54 -2.21 18.78 -11.39
N GLU A 55 -2.44 20.07 -11.09
CA GLU A 55 -1.39 21.08 -11.13
C GLU A 55 -0.33 20.85 -10.05
N LEU A 56 -0.74 20.52 -8.82
CA LEU A 56 0.20 20.14 -7.76
C LEU A 56 1.07 18.94 -8.14
N GLY A 57 0.50 17.95 -8.83
CA GLY A 57 1.25 16.81 -9.36
C GLY A 57 2.29 17.23 -10.41
N ARG A 58 1.90 18.11 -11.35
CA ARG A 58 2.80 18.67 -12.37
C ARG A 58 3.95 19.48 -11.75
N GLU A 59 3.63 20.37 -10.83
CA GLU A 59 4.63 21.16 -10.12
C GLU A 59 5.63 20.29 -9.36
N ARG A 60 5.14 19.26 -8.66
CA ARG A 60 5.98 18.31 -7.93
C ARG A 60 6.92 17.56 -8.88
N ALA A 61 6.38 17.01 -9.97
CA ALA A 61 7.18 16.31 -10.96
C ALA A 61 8.26 17.23 -11.56
N ALA A 62 7.91 18.45 -11.93
CA ALA A 62 8.85 19.43 -12.48
C ALA A 62 9.94 19.80 -11.47
N ARG A 63 9.58 20.13 -10.22
CA ARG A 63 10.55 20.44 -9.15
C ARG A 63 11.49 19.28 -8.87
N ALA A 64 10.99 18.06 -8.94
CA ALA A 64 11.77 16.84 -8.70
C ALA A 64 12.59 16.39 -9.93
N GLY A 65 12.35 16.96 -11.11
CA GLY A 65 12.99 16.54 -12.36
C GLY A 65 12.51 15.18 -12.88
N ILE A 66 11.26 14.80 -12.56
CA ILE A 66 10.65 13.53 -13.01
C ILE A 66 10.02 13.76 -14.38
N GLY A 67 10.60 13.15 -15.42
CA GLY A 67 10.15 13.31 -16.80
C GLY A 67 9.23 12.19 -17.32
N ASN A 68 9.08 11.10 -16.59
CA ASN A 68 8.35 9.89 -17.00
C ASN A 68 6.92 9.82 -16.42
N VAL A 69 6.38 10.93 -15.91
CA VAL A 69 4.99 11.04 -15.43
C VAL A 69 4.26 12.18 -16.13
N ARG A 70 2.99 11.92 -16.50
CA ARG A 70 2.07 12.89 -17.07
C ARG A 70 0.79 12.97 -16.24
N PHE A 71 0.33 14.18 -15.92
CA PHE A 71 -0.93 14.40 -15.22
C PHE A 71 -1.98 15.00 -16.15
N VAL A 72 -3.18 14.40 -16.17
CA VAL A 72 -4.29 14.74 -17.05
C VAL A 72 -5.49 15.17 -16.21
N HIS A 73 -5.98 16.38 -16.43
CA HIS A 73 -7.24 16.85 -15.87
C HIS A 73 -8.38 16.33 -16.74
N ALA A 74 -9.15 15.35 -16.28
CA ALA A 74 -10.28 14.80 -17.01
C ALA A 74 -11.29 14.13 -16.05
N SER A 75 -12.54 14.11 -16.46
CA SER A 75 -13.58 13.29 -15.85
C SER A 75 -13.44 11.83 -16.29
N PHE A 76 -13.86 10.89 -15.45
CA PHE A 76 -13.94 9.49 -15.87
C PHE A 76 -15.01 9.23 -16.94
N ALA A 77 -15.93 10.16 -17.16
CA ALA A 77 -16.83 10.14 -18.31
C ALA A 77 -16.09 10.31 -19.65
N ASP A 78 -14.92 10.95 -19.63
CA ASP A 78 -14.15 11.30 -20.82
C ASP A 78 -12.99 10.32 -21.11
N LEU A 79 -12.84 9.25 -20.31
CA LEU A 79 -11.69 8.31 -20.39
C LEU A 79 -11.49 7.70 -21.78
N GLU A 80 -12.57 7.39 -22.50
CA GLU A 80 -12.49 6.78 -23.83
C GLU A 80 -11.88 7.71 -24.86
N SER A 81 -12.08 9.04 -24.71
CA SER A 81 -11.60 10.08 -25.62
C SER A 81 -10.12 10.41 -25.42
N LEU A 82 -9.51 9.98 -24.32
CA LEU A 82 -8.12 10.30 -24.01
C LEU A 82 -7.16 9.54 -24.93
N ASP A 83 -6.22 10.28 -25.51
CA ASP A 83 -5.12 9.67 -26.27
C ASP A 83 -4.08 9.08 -25.32
N LEU A 84 -4.23 7.78 -25.05
CA LEU A 84 -3.37 7.00 -24.17
C LEU A 84 -2.89 5.73 -24.88
N PRO A 85 -1.66 5.29 -24.62
CA PRO A 85 -1.15 4.03 -25.14
C PRO A 85 -1.90 2.83 -24.53
N GLY A 86 -1.60 1.62 -25.00
CA GLY A 86 -1.95 0.41 -24.28
C GLY A 86 -1.23 0.39 -22.92
N LEU A 87 -1.92 -0.06 -21.87
CA LEU A 87 -1.46 -0.02 -20.51
C LEU A 87 -1.12 -1.43 -19.99
N ASP A 88 -0.10 -1.54 -19.16
CA ASP A 88 0.24 -2.77 -18.46
C ASP A 88 -0.43 -2.80 -17.08
N TYR A 89 -0.62 -1.62 -16.46
CA TYR A 89 -1.27 -1.48 -15.16
C TYR A 89 -2.27 -0.34 -15.17
N ILE A 90 -3.42 -0.58 -14.54
CA ILE A 90 -4.40 0.45 -14.17
C ILE A 90 -4.69 0.29 -12.68
N THR A 91 -4.68 1.40 -11.95
CA THR A 91 -5.13 1.45 -10.55
C THR A 91 -6.26 2.47 -10.41
N ALA A 92 -7.18 2.17 -9.48
CA ALA A 92 -8.17 3.11 -8.96
C ALA A 92 -8.18 2.95 -7.43
N TYR A 93 -7.26 3.68 -6.78
CA TYR A 93 -7.05 3.57 -5.34
C TYR A 93 -7.86 4.62 -4.57
N GLY A 94 -8.78 4.16 -3.72
CA GLY A 94 -9.59 5.04 -2.87
C GLY A 94 -10.63 5.87 -3.63
N VAL A 95 -10.95 5.54 -4.88
CA VAL A 95 -11.88 6.34 -5.70
C VAL A 95 -13.12 5.56 -6.14
N TYR A 96 -13.02 4.25 -6.37
CA TYR A 96 -14.07 3.47 -7.02
C TYR A 96 -15.42 3.49 -6.29
N SER A 97 -15.41 3.48 -4.97
CA SER A 97 -16.61 3.57 -4.13
C SER A 97 -17.33 4.92 -4.19
N TRP A 98 -16.65 5.96 -4.71
CA TRP A 98 -17.19 7.32 -4.82
C TRP A 98 -17.80 7.61 -6.19
N LEU A 99 -17.76 6.65 -7.10
CA LEU A 99 -18.23 6.80 -8.46
C LEU A 99 -19.72 6.42 -8.58
N SER A 100 -20.47 7.18 -9.40
CA SER A 100 -21.79 6.76 -9.83
C SER A 100 -21.69 5.46 -10.65
N PRO A 101 -22.80 4.69 -10.79
CA PRO A 101 -22.80 3.48 -11.61
C PRO A 101 -22.30 3.69 -13.05
N ASP A 102 -22.62 4.85 -13.66
CA ASP A 102 -22.18 5.19 -15.01
C ASP A 102 -20.66 5.40 -15.07
N LEU A 103 -20.08 6.09 -14.10
CA LEU A 103 -18.63 6.29 -14.01
C LEU A 103 -17.89 4.98 -13.67
N GLN A 104 -18.48 4.10 -12.87
CA GLN A 104 -17.95 2.76 -12.62
C GLN A 104 -17.92 1.95 -13.93
N ALA A 105 -18.97 2.05 -14.75
CA ALA A 105 -19.01 1.42 -16.07
C ALA A 105 -17.95 2.02 -17.02
N SER A 106 -17.75 3.34 -17.00
CA SER A 106 -16.69 4.01 -17.78
C SER A 106 -15.29 3.51 -17.40
N VAL A 107 -15.00 3.39 -16.10
CA VAL A 107 -13.73 2.82 -15.62
C VAL A 107 -13.54 1.38 -16.09
N ALA A 108 -14.59 0.55 -16.03
CA ALA A 108 -14.52 -0.84 -16.47
C ALA A 108 -14.32 -0.96 -17.98
N ALA A 109 -15.02 -0.13 -18.78
CA ALA A 109 -14.88 -0.06 -20.24
C ALA A 109 -13.47 0.39 -20.63
N PHE A 110 -12.95 1.45 -19.98
CA PHE A 110 -11.59 1.94 -20.17
C PHE A 110 -10.54 0.86 -19.86
N ALA A 111 -10.67 0.16 -18.74
CA ALA A 111 -9.77 -0.93 -18.39
C ALA A 111 -9.79 -2.05 -19.43
N ARG A 112 -11.00 -2.45 -19.88
CA ARG A 112 -11.16 -3.46 -20.94
C ARG A 112 -10.53 -3.03 -22.25
N GLN A 113 -10.65 -1.76 -22.62
CA GLN A 113 -10.13 -1.23 -23.89
C GLN A 113 -8.61 -1.04 -23.84
N ARG A 114 -8.09 -0.44 -22.77
CA ARG A 114 -6.71 0.07 -22.70
C ARG A 114 -5.71 -0.92 -22.10
N LEU A 115 -6.11 -1.85 -21.24
CA LEU A 115 -5.18 -2.87 -20.77
C LEU A 115 -4.74 -3.79 -21.91
N ARG A 116 -3.45 -4.06 -21.98
CA ARG A 116 -2.89 -5.13 -22.81
C ARG A 116 -3.35 -6.50 -22.30
N SER A 117 -3.22 -7.53 -23.15
CA SER A 117 -3.34 -8.92 -22.69
C SER A 117 -2.35 -9.18 -21.56
N GLY A 118 -2.80 -9.82 -20.48
CA GLY A 118 -1.99 -10.03 -19.28
C GLY A 118 -1.83 -8.79 -18.38
N GLY A 119 -2.36 -7.63 -18.78
CA GLY A 119 -2.34 -6.40 -17.97
C GLY A 119 -3.21 -6.49 -16.73
N LEU A 120 -2.84 -5.73 -15.70
CA LEU A 120 -3.44 -5.79 -14.37
C LEU A 120 -4.27 -4.54 -14.05
N LEU A 121 -5.48 -4.76 -13.57
CA LEU A 121 -6.34 -3.74 -12.97
C LEU A 121 -6.41 -3.96 -11.46
N ALA A 122 -6.11 -2.95 -10.66
CA ALA A 122 -6.27 -2.99 -9.22
C ALA A 122 -7.31 -1.96 -8.74
N LEU A 123 -8.36 -2.43 -8.05
CA LEU A 123 -9.46 -1.62 -7.57
C LEU A 123 -9.52 -1.63 -6.05
N HIS A 124 -9.37 -0.44 -5.44
CA HIS A 124 -9.55 -0.27 -4.01
C HIS A 124 -10.94 0.32 -3.72
N TYR A 125 -11.70 -0.33 -2.85
CA TYR A 125 -13.09 0.04 -2.57
C TYR A 125 -13.54 -0.33 -1.17
N SER A 126 -14.61 0.36 -0.69
CA SER A 126 -15.30 0.02 0.56
C SER A 126 -16.03 -1.31 0.43
N SER A 127 -15.79 -2.21 1.37
CA SER A 127 -16.32 -3.57 1.33
C SER A 127 -17.27 -3.86 2.49
N LEU A 128 -18.28 -4.65 2.19
CA LEU A 128 -19.15 -5.28 3.17
C LEU A 128 -18.55 -6.64 3.60
N PRO A 129 -18.76 -7.08 4.86
CA PRO A 129 -19.63 -6.47 5.88
C PRO A 129 -19.00 -5.32 6.69
N GLY A 130 -17.69 -5.14 6.68
CA GLY A 130 -17.00 -4.24 7.61
C GLY A 130 -17.34 -2.76 7.47
N SER A 131 -17.80 -2.31 6.28
CA SER A 131 -18.28 -0.94 6.07
C SER A 131 -19.74 -0.71 6.47
N ALA A 132 -20.49 -1.76 6.84
CA ALA A 132 -21.92 -1.68 7.12
C ALA A 132 -22.29 -0.65 8.21
N ILE A 133 -21.44 -0.48 9.21
CA ILE A 133 -21.65 0.51 10.28
C ILE A 133 -21.28 1.93 9.83
N ARG A 134 -20.33 2.07 8.92
CA ARG A 134 -19.86 3.37 8.42
C ARG A 134 -20.88 4.03 7.51
N ASP A 135 -21.57 3.27 6.68
CA ASP A 135 -22.48 3.80 5.67
C ASP A 135 -23.64 4.62 6.28
N PRO A 136 -24.44 4.12 7.26
CA PRO A 136 -25.45 4.91 7.93
C PRO A 136 -24.83 6.09 8.72
N LEU A 137 -23.65 5.92 9.32
CA LEU A 137 -22.99 7.00 10.04
C LEU A 137 -22.65 8.17 9.10
N ASN A 138 -22.07 7.88 7.93
CA ASN A 138 -21.77 8.88 6.91
C ASN A 138 -23.05 9.54 6.35
N PHE A 139 -24.12 8.75 6.16
CA PHE A 139 -25.40 9.29 5.74
C PHE A 139 -25.93 10.36 6.71
N TYR A 140 -25.96 10.04 8.02
CA TYR A 140 -26.46 10.99 9.03
C TYR A 140 -25.51 12.17 9.24
N LEU A 141 -24.21 11.99 9.15
CA LEU A 141 -23.26 13.11 9.16
C LEU A 141 -23.55 14.11 8.04
N ARG A 142 -23.81 13.63 6.81
CA ARG A 142 -24.19 14.48 5.68
C ARG A 142 -25.53 15.16 5.92
N ALA A 143 -26.53 14.41 6.35
CA ALA A 143 -27.88 14.95 6.61
C ALA A 143 -27.89 16.04 7.69
N LEU A 144 -27.02 15.92 8.69
CA LEU A 144 -26.90 16.87 9.80
C LEU A 144 -25.90 18.01 9.54
N ALA A 145 -25.16 17.97 8.42
CA ALA A 145 -24.18 18.98 8.04
C ALA A 145 -24.81 20.28 7.50
N ASN A 146 -25.81 20.81 8.20
CA ASN A 146 -26.66 21.97 7.80
C ASN A 146 -26.01 23.32 8.12
N ALA A 147 -24.73 23.54 7.82
CA ALA A 147 -24.14 24.88 7.95
C ALA A 147 -24.48 25.70 6.69
N PRO A 148 -25.27 26.81 6.83
CA PRO A 148 -25.69 27.64 5.69
C PRO A 148 -24.51 28.37 5.01
N SER A 149 -23.39 28.55 5.71
CA SER A 149 -22.21 29.23 5.22
C SER A 149 -20.96 28.57 5.82
N GLY A 150 -20.03 28.17 4.99
CA GLY A 150 -18.78 27.56 5.40
C GLY A 150 -18.28 26.46 4.43
N GLY A 151 -16.97 26.27 4.33
CA GLY A 151 -16.37 25.20 3.56
C GLY A 151 -16.73 23.80 4.09
N SER A 152 -16.34 22.77 3.36
CA SER A 152 -16.62 21.36 3.68
C SER A 152 -16.21 20.96 5.12
N ALA A 153 -15.09 21.48 5.61
CA ALA A 153 -14.64 21.22 6.99
C ALA A 153 -15.59 21.79 8.06
N ALA A 154 -16.15 23.00 7.86
CA ALA A 154 -17.12 23.60 8.79
C ALA A 154 -18.45 22.84 8.77
N ARG A 155 -18.90 22.42 7.60
CA ARG A 155 -20.11 21.60 7.45
C ARG A 155 -19.95 20.25 8.15
N PHE A 156 -18.81 19.58 7.95
CA PHE A 156 -18.48 18.34 8.64
C PHE A 156 -18.46 18.51 10.16
N ALA A 157 -17.79 19.55 10.67
CA ALA A 157 -17.73 19.83 12.10
C ALA A 157 -19.13 20.06 12.71
N GLY A 158 -20.03 20.76 12.00
CA GLY A 158 -21.41 20.96 12.39
C GLY A 158 -22.19 19.63 12.46
N GLY A 159 -22.09 18.80 11.44
CA GLY A 159 -22.72 17.47 11.41
C GLY A 159 -22.20 16.54 12.51
N LEU A 160 -20.89 16.55 12.75
CA LEU A 160 -20.25 15.77 13.81
C LEU A 160 -20.72 16.22 15.20
N ALA A 161 -20.79 17.53 15.45
CA ALA A 161 -21.29 18.07 16.72
C ALA A 161 -22.77 17.72 16.94
N ALA A 162 -23.61 17.79 15.91
CA ALA A 162 -25.02 17.39 16.00
C ALA A 162 -25.14 15.88 16.27
N LEU A 163 -24.40 15.04 15.58
CA LEU A 163 -24.47 13.60 15.77
C LEU A 163 -23.99 13.17 17.15
N ARG A 164 -22.96 13.84 17.71
CA ARG A 164 -22.50 13.62 19.09
C ARG A 164 -23.53 13.94 20.16
N LYS A 165 -24.38 14.97 19.93
CA LYS A 165 -25.50 15.29 20.84
C LYS A 165 -26.56 14.18 20.80
N LEU A 166 -26.74 13.52 19.66
CA LEU A 166 -27.72 12.46 19.50
C LEU A 166 -27.20 11.10 19.99
N ALA A 167 -25.88 10.86 19.95
CA ALA A 167 -25.27 9.57 20.25
C ALA A 167 -25.69 9.00 21.63
N PRO A 168 -25.77 9.77 22.73
CA PRO A 168 -26.16 9.23 24.05
C PRO A 168 -27.62 8.78 24.14
N ILE A 169 -28.50 9.21 23.23
CA ILE A 169 -29.94 8.98 23.30
C ILE A 169 -30.51 8.22 22.10
N ALA A 170 -29.72 8.02 21.07
CA ALA A 170 -30.16 7.35 19.86
C ALA A 170 -29.93 5.83 19.96
N ARG A 171 -30.98 5.04 19.72
CA ARG A 171 -30.94 3.56 19.75
C ARG A 171 -29.94 2.97 18.76
N PHE A 172 -29.59 3.71 17.69
CA PHE A 172 -28.56 3.29 16.75
C PHE A 172 -27.20 3.08 17.46
N PHE A 173 -26.78 4.03 18.27
CA PHE A 173 -25.52 3.94 19.00
C PHE A 173 -25.57 2.96 20.17
N GLU A 174 -26.73 2.84 20.83
CA GLU A 174 -26.96 1.84 21.88
C GLU A 174 -26.75 0.41 21.34
N ARG A 175 -27.24 0.14 20.13
CA ARG A 175 -27.15 -1.19 19.50
C ARG A 175 -25.88 -1.44 18.69
N ASN A 176 -25.12 -0.40 18.40
CA ASN A 176 -23.90 -0.44 17.58
C ASN A 176 -22.74 0.28 18.27
N PRO A 177 -22.10 -0.35 19.28
CA PRO A 177 -20.97 0.26 20.02
C PRO A 177 -19.81 0.68 19.10
N GLU A 178 -19.60 -0.06 18.00
CA GLU A 178 -18.58 0.28 16.99
C GLU A 178 -18.86 1.65 16.32
N ALA A 179 -20.12 2.00 16.09
CA ALA A 179 -20.47 3.31 15.55
C ALA A 179 -20.06 4.44 16.51
N GLN A 180 -20.22 4.21 17.83
CA GLN A 180 -19.78 5.16 18.85
C GLN A 180 -18.25 5.29 18.87
N ALA A 181 -17.52 4.17 18.77
CA ALA A 181 -16.07 4.17 18.69
C ALA A 181 -15.57 4.91 17.44
N LEU A 182 -16.18 4.68 16.27
CA LEU A 182 -15.88 5.41 15.03
C LEU A 182 -16.10 6.93 15.20
N LEU A 183 -17.24 7.33 15.79
CA LEU A 183 -17.55 8.72 16.02
C LEU A 183 -16.51 9.43 16.91
N GLN A 184 -15.95 8.72 17.90
CA GLN A 184 -14.90 9.24 18.77
C GLN A 184 -13.54 9.38 18.06
N THR A 185 -13.28 8.60 17.00
CA THR A 185 -12.01 8.65 16.28
C THR A 185 -11.97 9.69 15.16
N MET A 186 -13.13 10.21 14.75
CA MET A 186 -13.22 11.16 13.61
C MET A 186 -12.48 12.49 13.82
N ASP A 187 -12.18 12.88 15.05
CA ASP A 187 -11.37 14.09 15.35
C ASP A 187 -9.85 13.85 15.16
N LYS A 188 -9.43 12.61 15.07
CA LYS A 188 -7.99 12.29 14.97
C LYS A 188 -7.44 12.50 13.57
N ALA A 189 -8.31 12.56 12.57
CA ALA A 189 -7.94 12.82 11.18
C ALA A 189 -8.15 14.30 10.81
N PRO A 190 -7.39 14.85 9.84
CA PRO A 190 -7.59 16.22 9.37
C PRO A 190 -9.03 16.43 8.91
N ALA A 191 -9.69 17.49 9.42
CA ALA A 191 -11.10 17.76 9.14
C ALA A 191 -11.41 17.89 7.64
N ALA A 192 -10.48 18.42 6.84
CA ALA A 192 -10.63 18.52 5.38
C ALA A 192 -10.65 17.13 4.71
N TYR A 193 -9.81 16.20 5.16
CA TYR A 193 -9.80 14.83 4.65
C TYR A 193 -11.09 14.09 4.99
N VAL A 194 -11.49 14.13 6.28
CA VAL A 194 -12.72 13.45 6.72
C VAL A 194 -13.96 14.08 6.07
N ALA A 195 -13.99 15.41 5.88
CA ALA A 195 -15.06 16.09 5.17
C ALA A 195 -15.18 15.60 3.72
N HIS A 196 -14.07 15.39 3.03
CA HIS A 196 -14.06 14.84 1.67
C HIS A 196 -14.63 13.41 1.66
N GLU A 197 -14.21 12.56 2.59
CA GLU A 197 -14.65 11.18 2.73
C GLU A 197 -16.14 11.05 3.10
N VAL A 198 -16.66 11.93 3.97
CA VAL A 198 -17.99 11.82 4.55
C VAL A 198 -19.05 12.58 3.76
N LEU A 199 -18.71 13.77 3.23
CA LEU A 199 -19.70 14.65 2.58
C LEU A 199 -19.96 14.30 1.11
N ASN A 200 -19.21 13.35 0.54
CA ASN A 200 -19.52 12.82 -0.79
C ASN A 200 -20.80 11.97 -0.73
N GLY A 201 -21.78 12.32 -1.56
CA GLY A 201 -23.08 11.65 -1.60
C GLY A 201 -23.13 10.30 -2.30
N GLN A 202 -22.04 9.93 -3.00
CA GLN A 202 -21.99 8.77 -3.90
C GLN A 202 -21.23 7.57 -3.31
N LEU A 203 -21.04 7.52 -1.98
CA LEU A 203 -20.35 6.38 -1.38
C LEU A 203 -21.19 5.10 -1.54
N HIS A 204 -20.57 4.09 -2.15
CA HIS A 204 -21.11 2.74 -2.30
C HIS A 204 -20.13 1.72 -1.68
N SER A 205 -20.66 0.87 -0.81
CA SER A 205 -19.93 -0.31 -0.31
C SER A 205 -20.42 -1.56 -1.07
N PHE A 206 -19.48 -2.45 -1.41
CA PHE A 206 -19.75 -3.63 -2.24
C PHE A 206 -19.45 -4.92 -1.50
N TYR A 207 -20.20 -5.98 -1.78
CA TYR A 207 -19.67 -7.31 -1.55
C TYR A 207 -18.62 -7.66 -2.61
N GLY A 208 -17.52 -8.32 -2.22
CA GLY A 208 -16.43 -8.62 -3.14
C GLY A 208 -16.86 -9.47 -4.35
N ASP A 209 -17.82 -10.36 -4.18
CA ASP A 209 -18.38 -11.20 -5.23
C ASP A 209 -19.19 -10.41 -6.28
N GLU A 210 -19.86 -9.31 -5.90
CA GLU A 210 -20.56 -8.43 -6.86
C GLU A 210 -19.58 -7.82 -7.86
N LEU A 211 -18.46 -7.27 -7.39
CA LEU A 211 -17.45 -6.68 -8.26
C LEU A 211 -16.73 -7.75 -9.07
N ARG A 212 -16.41 -8.88 -8.44
CA ARG A 212 -15.86 -10.05 -9.16
C ARG A 212 -16.75 -10.45 -10.33
N ALA A 213 -18.05 -10.63 -10.11
CA ALA A 213 -18.99 -11.01 -11.15
C ALA A 213 -19.06 -9.97 -12.29
N ARG A 214 -19.06 -8.67 -11.97
CA ARG A 214 -19.04 -7.59 -12.98
C ARG A 214 -17.80 -7.66 -13.86
N PHE A 215 -16.62 -7.83 -13.30
CA PHE A 215 -15.37 -7.89 -14.06
C PHE A 215 -15.19 -9.20 -14.81
N LEU A 216 -15.64 -10.33 -14.27
CA LEU A 216 -15.70 -11.62 -14.98
C LEU A 216 -16.56 -11.52 -16.26
N ALA A 217 -17.73 -10.86 -16.17
CA ALA A 217 -18.59 -10.62 -17.32
C ALA A 217 -17.94 -9.75 -18.41
N LEU A 218 -16.91 -8.98 -18.07
CA LEU A 218 -16.12 -8.16 -19.00
C LEU A 218 -14.87 -8.88 -19.52
N GLY A 219 -14.67 -10.16 -19.17
CA GLY A 219 -13.52 -10.96 -19.61
C GLY A 219 -12.26 -10.81 -18.77
N PHE A 220 -12.39 -10.30 -17.53
CA PHE A 220 -11.29 -10.30 -16.57
C PHE A 220 -11.31 -11.55 -15.71
N SER A 221 -10.16 -11.96 -15.21
CA SER A 221 -10.01 -12.96 -14.14
C SER A 221 -9.65 -12.26 -12.84
N CYS A 222 -10.27 -12.63 -11.71
CA CYS A 222 -9.91 -12.12 -10.40
C CYS A 222 -8.75 -12.94 -9.83
N LEU A 223 -7.68 -12.27 -9.43
CA LEU A 223 -6.43 -12.86 -8.92
C LEU A 223 -6.31 -12.80 -7.38
N GLY A 224 -7.30 -12.23 -6.68
CA GLY A 224 -7.22 -12.02 -5.23
C GLY A 224 -6.88 -10.58 -4.88
N SER A 225 -6.14 -10.36 -3.79
CA SER A 225 -5.81 -9.04 -3.27
C SER A 225 -4.45 -8.52 -3.75
N ALA A 226 -4.40 -7.27 -4.20
CA ALA A 226 -3.14 -6.59 -4.49
C ALA A 226 -2.28 -6.37 -3.21
N HIS A 227 -2.88 -6.40 -2.02
CA HIS A 227 -2.21 -6.32 -0.71
C HIS A 227 -1.72 -7.69 -0.20
N VAL A 228 -1.80 -8.73 -0.98
CA VAL A 228 -1.29 -10.09 -0.72
C VAL A 228 -1.78 -10.73 0.58
N LEU A 229 -1.55 -10.10 1.75
CA LEU A 229 -1.86 -10.66 3.07
C LEU A 229 -3.31 -11.18 3.23
N PRO A 230 -4.37 -10.49 2.72
CA PRO A 230 -5.73 -11.02 2.80
C PRO A 230 -5.94 -12.37 2.13
N ASP A 231 -5.08 -12.78 1.20
CA ASP A 231 -5.19 -14.05 0.50
C ASP A 231 -4.61 -15.24 1.30
N TYR A 232 -4.06 -14.94 2.48
CA TYR A 232 -3.53 -15.93 3.43
C TYR A 232 -4.31 -15.92 4.75
N PRO A 233 -5.55 -16.43 4.78
CA PRO A 233 -6.39 -16.44 5.98
C PRO A 233 -5.74 -17.17 7.15
N GLU A 234 -4.84 -18.12 6.91
CA GLU A 234 -4.04 -18.80 7.93
C GLU A 234 -3.10 -17.87 8.72
N LEU A 235 -2.70 -16.73 8.13
CA LEU A 235 -1.92 -15.70 8.82
C LEU A 235 -2.79 -14.75 9.64
N LEU A 236 -4.08 -14.63 9.31
CA LEU A 236 -5.00 -13.65 9.89
C LEU A 236 -5.95 -14.26 10.92
N LEU A 237 -6.21 -15.55 10.83
CA LEU A 237 -7.15 -16.27 11.70
C LEU A 237 -6.38 -17.07 12.76
N SER A 238 -6.98 -17.16 13.96
CA SER A 238 -6.50 -18.10 14.98
C SER A 238 -6.57 -19.55 14.50
N PRO A 239 -5.83 -20.50 15.09
CA PRO A 239 -5.87 -21.91 14.68
C PRO A 239 -7.30 -22.50 14.64
N ALA A 240 -8.13 -22.20 15.64
CA ALA A 240 -9.52 -22.68 15.69
C ALA A 240 -10.40 -22.04 14.59
N ALA A 241 -10.27 -20.73 14.38
CA ALA A 241 -11.00 -20.02 13.33
C ALA A 241 -10.58 -20.50 11.93
N PHE A 242 -9.29 -20.72 11.71
CA PHE A 242 -8.79 -21.24 10.43
C PHE A 242 -9.26 -22.68 10.18
N ALA A 243 -9.30 -23.53 11.21
CA ALA A 243 -9.85 -24.87 11.06
C ALA A 243 -11.33 -24.85 10.62
N ALA A 244 -12.15 -23.98 11.23
CA ALA A 244 -13.53 -23.76 10.84
C ALA A 244 -13.64 -23.21 9.40
N TYR A 245 -12.83 -22.22 9.04
CA TYR A 245 -12.75 -21.70 7.67
C TYR A 245 -12.46 -22.81 6.66
N ARG A 246 -11.41 -23.61 6.90
CA ARG A 246 -11.04 -24.74 6.02
C ARG A 246 -12.16 -25.78 5.88
N GLN A 247 -12.85 -26.08 6.97
CA GLN A 247 -13.98 -27.02 6.94
C GLN A 247 -15.13 -26.50 6.07
N LEU A 248 -15.51 -25.23 6.24
CA LEU A 248 -16.61 -24.59 5.51
C LEU A 248 -16.29 -24.40 4.02
N THR A 249 -15.03 -24.13 3.69
CA THR A 249 -14.63 -23.77 2.32
C THR A 249 -14.06 -24.94 1.51
N ARG A 250 -14.06 -26.15 2.06
CA ARG A 250 -13.55 -27.34 1.36
C ARG A 250 -14.39 -27.64 0.12
N GLY A 251 -13.73 -27.68 -1.05
CA GLY A 251 -14.38 -27.99 -2.33
C GLY A 251 -15.26 -26.88 -2.90
N THR A 252 -15.26 -25.70 -2.29
CA THR A 252 -15.98 -24.53 -2.80
C THR A 252 -15.13 -23.73 -3.77
N ASP A 253 -15.75 -22.84 -4.55
CA ASP A 253 -15.08 -21.89 -5.42
C ASP A 253 -14.38 -20.75 -4.64
N SER A 254 -13.64 -19.92 -5.36
CA SER A 254 -12.91 -18.81 -4.76
C SER A 254 -13.83 -17.70 -4.25
N SER A 255 -15.00 -17.50 -4.87
CA SER A 255 -15.96 -16.48 -4.46
C SER A 255 -16.54 -16.77 -3.08
N PHE A 256 -16.95 -18.01 -2.85
CA PHE A 256 -17.45 -18.44 -1.54
C PHE A 256 -16.36 -18.37 -0.46
N ARG A 257 -15.13 -18.80 -0.78
CA ARG A 257 -13.99 -18.69 0.15
C ARG A 257 -13.71 -17.25 0.57
N ASP A 258 -13.77 -16.32 -0.39
CA ASP A 258 -13.59 -14.90 -0.12
C ASP A 258 -14.72 -14.32 0.73
N ALA A 259 -15.97 -14.68 0.44
CA ALA A 259 -17.12 -14.23 1.24
C ALA A 259 -17.04 -14.70 2.70
N VAL A 260 -16.67 -15.97 2.94
CA VAL A 260 -16.45 -16.50 4.29
C VAL A 260 -15.29 -15.77 4.98
N ARG A 261 -14.18 -15.55 4.29
CA ARG A 261 -13.03 -14.81 4.81
C ARG A 261 -13.42 -13.37 5.20
N ASP A 262 -14.13 -12.66 4.32
CA ASP A 262 -14.54 -11.28 4.56
C ASP A 262 -15.48 -11.18 5.77
N LEU A 263 -16.38 -12.14 5.95
CA LEU A 263 -17.22 -12.24 7.14
C LEU A 263 -16.40 -12.45 8.42
N MET A 264 -15.44 -13.39 8.38
CA MET A 264 -14.62 -13.73 9.55
C MET A 264 -13.65 -12.61 9.95
N LEU A 265 -13.20 -11.81 8.99
CA LEU A 265 -12.26 -10.69 9.20
C LEU A 265 -12.99 -9.35 9.35
N ASN A 266 -14.31 -9.29 9.19
CA ASN A 266 -15.08 -8.05 9.11
C ASN A 266 -14.45 -7.05 8.12
N THR A 267 -14.17 -7.51 6.90
CA THR A 267 -13.44 -6.75 5.88
C THR A 267 -14.19 -5.47 5.50
N SER A 268 -13.57 -4.32 5.73
CA SER A 268 -14.14 -2.99 5.44
C SER A 268 -13.58 -2.33 4.17
N LEU A 269 -12.42 -2.78 3.71
CA LEU A 269 -11.75 -2.31 2.51
C LEU A 269 -11.17 -3.50 1.74
N ARG A 270 -11.31 -3.49 0.43
CA ARG A 270 -10.67 -4.46 -0.46
C ARG A 270 -9.81 -3.74 -1.49
N PHE A 271 -8.76 -4.39 -1.91
CA PHE A 271 -7.92 -3.96 -3.02
C PHE A 271 -7.76 -5.14 -3.97
N ASP A 272 -8.79 -5.38 -4.78
CA ASP A 272 -8.85 -6.55 -5.65
C ASP A 272 -8.03 -6.35 -6.91
N LEU A 273 -7.37 -7.43 -7.33
CA LEU A 273 -6.53 -7.50 -8.51
C LEU A 273 -7.21 -8.33 -9.59
N PHE A 274 -7.32 -7.76 -10.78
CA PHE A 274 -7.90 -8.38 -11.95
C PHE A 274 -6.88 -8.44 -13.08
N ASN A 275 -6.88 -9.54 -13.83
CA ASN A 275 -6.07 -9.74 -15.03
C ASN A 275 -6.96 -9.69 -16.27
N LYS A 276 -6.53 -8.97 -17.32
CA LYS A 276 -7.19 -8.98 -18.60
C LYS A 276 -6.71 -10.17 -19.43
N SER A 277 -7.64 -11.05 -19.77
CA SER A 277 -7.50 -12.32 -20.50
C SER A 277 -6.91 -13.48 -19.70
N GLY A 278 -7.59 -14.61 -19.78
CA GLY A 278 -7.26 -15.87 -19.13
C GLY A 278 -6.08 -16.59 -19.79
N GLU A 279 -4.88 -16.12 -19.52
CA GLU A 279 -3.70 -16.94 -19.78
C GLU A 279 -3.65 -18.10 -18.79
N ALA A 280 -2.98 -19.19 -19.22
CA ALA A 280 -2.87 -20.40 -18.42
C ALA A 280 -2.33 -20.10 -17.02
N SER A 281 -3.02 -20.60 -15.99
CA SER A 281 -2.56 -20.51 -14.62
C SER A 281 -1.30 -21.36 -14.42
N LEU A 282 -0.28 -20.78 -13.81
CA LEU A 282 0.92 -21.49 -13.40
C LEU A 282 0.59 -22.53 -12.33
N LEU A 283 1.26 -23.68 -12.38
CA LEU A 283 1.07 -24.74 -11.40
C LEU A 283 1.66 -24.33 -10.05
N ALA A 284 1.01 -24.77 -8.97
CA ALA A 284 1.56 -24.63 -7.64
C ALA A 284 2.91 -25.36 -7.52
N GLY A 285 3.91 -24.72 -6.95
CA GLY A 285 5.30 -25.20 -6.91
C GLY A 285 6.17 -24.65 -8.05
N GLU A 286 5.58 -23.94 -9.02
CA GLU A 286 6.29 -23.35 -10.18
C GLU A 286 6.02 -21.85 -10.34
N ARG A 287 5.12 -21.27 -9.54
CA ARG A 287 4.64 -19.90 -9.70
C ARG A 287 5.76 -18.89 -9.58
N LEU A 288 6.59 -19.03 -8.56
CA LEU A 288 7.65 -18.08 -8.25
C LEU A 288 8.86 -18.17 -9.22
N GLN A 289 8.96 -19.22 -10.04
CA GLN A 289 10.07 -19.40 -10.99
C GLN A 289 10.15 -18.23 -11.98
N GLY A 290 9.01 -17.69 -12.43
CA GLY A 290 8.95 -16.54 -13.32
C GLY A 290 9.47 -15.23 -12.70
N LEU A 291 9.65 -15.17 -11.39
CA LEU A 291 10.26 -14.07 -10.64
C LEU A 291 11.69 -14.37 -10.20
N GLY A 292 12.29 -15.43 -10.72
CA GLY A 292 13.58 -15.97 -10.28
C GLY A 292 14.73 -14.97 -10.27
N ASP A 293 14.70 -13.95 -11.14
CA ASP A 293 15.76 -12.95 -11.25
C ASP A 293 15.60 -11.77 -10.25
N LEU A 294 14.50 -11.73 -9.50
CA LEU A 294 14.32 -10.78 -8.41
C LEU A 294 15.18 -11.17 -7.20
N TYR A 295 15.66 -10.17 -6.48
CA TYR A 295 16.47 -10.41 -5.29
C TYR A 295 15.58 -10.51 -4.06
N LEU A 296 15.96 -11.39 -3.15
CA LEU A 296 15.34 -11.50 -1.83
C LEU A 296 16.19 -10.77 -0.79
N HIS A 297 15.50 -10.14 0.13
CA HIS A 297 16.13 -9.41 1.21
C HIS A 297 15.36 -9.59 2.51
N ARG A 298 16.03 -10.11 3.54
CA ARG A 298 15.45 -10.22 4.87
C ARG A 298 15.25 -8.84 5.47
N ALA A 299 14.00 -8.47 5.72
CA ALA A 299 13.67 -7.20 6.36
C ALA A 299 13.99 -7.27 7.87
N ASP A 300 14.57 -6.19 8.41
CA ASP A 300 14.83 -5.97 9.82
C ASP A 300 15.30 -7.22 10.62
N VAL A 301 16.52 -7.67 10.34
CA VAL A 301 17.14 -8.87 10.94
C VAL A 301 17.08 -8.88 12.50
N ARG A 302 17.09 -7.70 13.15
CA ARG A 302 17.11 -7.61 14.61
C ARG A 302 15.75 -7.87 15.26
N ASN A 303 14.68 -7.40 14.63
CA ASN A 303 13.33 -7.53 15.18
C ASN A 303 12.55 -8.74 14.62
N ASP A 304 13.12 -9.45 13.66
CA ASP A 304 12.42 -10.52 12.97
C ASP A 304 11.92 -11.62 13.92
N SER A 305 12.73 -12.02 14.89
CA SER A 305 12.33 -13.05 15.88
C SER A 305 11.15 -12.60 16.75
N ALA A 306 11.08 -11.32 17.11
CA ALA A 306 9.93 -10.77 17.84
C ALA A 306 8.69 -10.69 16.93
N THR A 307 8.87 -10.26 15.69
CA THR A 307 7.83 -10.21 14.68
C THR A 307 7.28 -11.60 14.37
N ARG A 308 8.13 -12.60 14.16
CA ARG A 308 7.71 -14.00 13.96
C ARG A 308 6.93 -14.55 15.16
N ARG A 309 7.40 -14.34 16.39
CA ARG A 309 6.66 -14.74 17.60
C ARG A 309 5.29 -14.07 17.66
N SER A 310 5.20 -12.78 17.36
CA SER A 310 3.94 -12.05 17.35
C SER A 310 2.95 -12.59 16.34
N TRP A 311 3.40 -12.92 15.14
CA TRP A 311 2.56 -13.57 14.13
C TRP A 311 2.13 -14.97 14.54
N SER A 312 3.07 -15.83 14.95
CA SER A 312 2.79 -17.22 15.33
C SER A 312 1.84 -17.32 16.54
N ALA A 313 1.88 -16.35 17.45
CA ALA A 313 0.99 -16.34 18.61
C ALA A 313 -0.49 -16.08 18.27
N ARG A 314 -0.79 -15.44 17.14
CA ARG A 314 -2.16 -15.03 16.77
C ARG A 314 -2.70 -15.70 15.51
N SER A 315 -1.87 -16.39 14.75
CA SER A 315 -2.21 -17.01 13.48
C SER A 315 -2.18 -18.54 13.56
N ALA A 316 -2.70 -19.20 12.53
CA ALA A 316 -2.64 -20.64 12.40
C ALA A 316 -1.29 -21.16 11.85
N VAL A 317 -0.34 -20.25 11.60
CA VAL A 317 0.98 -20.55 11.04
C VAL A 317 2.07 -20.28 12.08
N ASP A 318 2.95 -21.25 12.30
CA ASP A 318 4.15 -21.04 13.09
C ASP A 318 5.33 -20.60 12.20
N LEU A 319 5.56 -19.29 12.15
CA LEU A 319 6.67 -18.68 11.39
C LEU A 319 8.06 -18.94 12.03
N ASN A 320 8.14 -19.59 13.20
CA ASN A 320 9.42 -19.98 13.81
C ASN A 320 9.93 -21.34 13.33
N GLY A 321 9.14 -22.05 12.51
CA GLY A 321 9.50 -23.35 11.95
C GLY A 321 10.79 -23.33 11.13
N ALA A 322 11.42 -24.49 10.99
CA ALA A 322 12.72 -24.63 10.35
C ALA A 322 12.72 -24.13 8.89
N LEU A 323 11.68 -24.41 8.11
CA LEU A 323 11.55 -23.94 6.72
C LEU A 323 11.64 -22.41 6.61
N TYR A 324 10.89 -21.69 7.43
CA TYR A 324 10.90 -20.21 7.46
C TYR A 324 12.27 -19.67 7.86
N SER A 325 12.91 -20.28 8.87
CA SER A 325 14.24 -19.88 9.32
C SER A 325 15.28 -20.09 8.23
N THR A 326 15.27 -21.23 7.55
CA THR A 326 16.18 -21.53 6.43
C THR A 326 16.03 -20.50 5.29
N ILE A 327 14.81 -20.17 4.89
CA ILE A 327 14.57 -19.17 3.83
C ILE A 327 15.09 -17.79 4.24
N LEU A 328 14.83 -17.36 5.49
CA LEU A 328 15.31 -16.07 6.01
C LEU A 328 16.84 -16.02 6.11
N ASP A 329 17.49 -17.13 6.48
CA ASP A 329 18.95 -17.20 6.57
C ASP A 329 19.59 -17.14 5.18
N LEU A 330 19.03 -17.83 4.18
CA LEU A 330 19.43 -17.70 2.78
C LEU A 330 19.26 -16.25 2.28
N ALA A 331 18.18 -15.58 2.63
CA ALA A 331 17.90 -14.19 2.24
C ALA A 331 18.74 -13.15 3.00
N THR A 332 19.62 -13.57 3.90
CA THR A 332 20.59 -12.70 4.58
C THR A 332 21.82 -12.40 3.70
N ALA A 333 22.06 -13.22 2.68
CA ALA A 333 23.14 -12.96 1.72
C ALA A 333 22.95 -11.61 1.02
N PRO A 334 24.05 -10.87 0.73
CA PRO A 334 23.97 -9.48 0.26
C PRO A 334 23.16 -9.28 -1.02
N ALA A 335 23.08 -10.28 -1.89
CA ALA A 335 22.41 -10.17 -3.19
C ALA A 335 21.99 -11.56 -3.69
N VAL A 336 21.16 -12.27 -2.93
CA VAL A 336 20.63 -13.58 -3.33
C VAL A 336 19.39 -13.41 -4.18
N THR A 337 19.30 -14.12 -5.28
CA THR A 337 18.10 -14.14 -6.13
C THR A 337 17.09 -15.17 -5.64
N LEU A 338 15.83 -14.97 -5.99
CA LEU A 338 14.77 -15.95 -5.72
C LEU A 338 15.09 -17.31 -6.36
N ARG A 339 15.68 -17.31 -7.56
CA ARG A 339 16.14 -18.53 -8.25
C ARG A 339 17.17 -19.30 -7.44
N GLU A 340 18.17 -18.62 -6.88
CA GLU A 340 19.20 -19.23 -6.04
C GLU A 340 18.62 -19.81 -4.75
N VAL A 341 17.67 -19.12 -4.12
CA VAL A 341 16.97 -19.63 -2.94
C VAL A 341 16.16 -20.88 -3.29
N LEU A 342 15.36 -20.85 -4.35
CA LEU A 342 14.55 -22.00 -4.79
C LEU A 342 15.41 -23.21 -5.19
N ALA A 343 16.62 -22.98 -5.69
CA ALA A 343 17.58 -24.04 -6.07
C ALA A 343 18.45 -24.53 -4.92
N SER A 344 18.35 -23.92 -3.73
CA SER A 344 19.21 -24.27 -2.58
C SER A 344 19.08 -25.73 -2.17
N GLY A 345 20.22 -26.35 -1.88
CA GLY A 345 20.28 -27.71 -1.34
C GLY A 345 19.56 -27.88 0.00
N GLU A 346 19.53 -26.82 0.81
CA GLU A 346 18.91 -26.80 2.13
C GLU A 346 17.37 -26.91 2.07
N LEU A 347 16.75 -26.53 0.94
CA LEU A 347 15.31 -26.60 0.73
C LEU A 347 14.84 -27.87 0.02
N ARG A 348 15.76 -28.74 -0.47
CA ARG A 348 15.41 -29.94 -1.24
C ARG A 348 14.57 -30.97 -0.49
N SER A 349 14.61 -30.96 0.84
CA SER A 349 13.81 -31.88 1.66
C SER A 349 12.35 -31.46 1.80
N TYR A 350 12.00 -30.25 1.38
CA TYR A 350 10.64 -29.72 1.45
C TYR A 350 9.95 -29.79 0.09
N PRO A 351 8.62 -30.05 0.04
CA PRO A 351 7.84 -29.93 -1.18
C PRO A 351 7.94 -28.51 -1.76
N ALA A 352 8.03 -28.37 -3.08
CA ALA A 352 8.13 -27.08 -3.75
C ALA A 352 6.94 -26.15 -3.40
N THR A 353 5.75 -26.71 -3.25
CA THR A 353 4.54 -25.99 -2.82
C THR A 353 4.67 -25.40 -1.42
N ASP A 354 5.35 -26.09 -0.50
CA ASP A 354 5.55 -25.60 0.86
C ASP A 354 6.59 -24.49 0.91
N VAL A 355 7.65 -24.62 0.07
CA VAL A 355 8.67 -23.57 -0.07
C VAL A 355 8.06 -22.31 -0.66
N GLU A 356 7.28 -22.40 -1.76
CA GLU A 356 6.56 -21.26 -2.31
C GLU A 356 5.67 -20.61 -1.26
N ARG A 357 4.84 -21.39 -0.58
CA ARG A 357 3.92 -20.90 0.45
C ARG A 357 4.66 -20.20 1.59
N ALA A 358 5.79 -20.73 2.01
CA ALA A 358 6.60 -20.12 3.05
C ALA A 358 7.20 -18.78 2.61
N ILE A 359 7.69 -18.66 1.38
CA ILE A 359 8.18 -17.39 0.81
C ILE A 359 7.03 -16.37 0.72
N GLU A 360 5.85 -16.80 0.24
CA GLU A 360 4.65 -15.95 0.18
C GLU A 360 4.24 -15.45 1.57
N HIS A 361 4.25 -16.29 2.58
CA HIS A 361 3.96 -15.91 3.98
C HIS A 361 4.96 -14.89 4.51
N LEU A 362 6.26 -15.12 4.27
CA LEU A 362 7.31 -14.20 4.71
C LEU A 362 7.20 -12.83 4.02
N PHE A 363 6.84 -12.81 2.74
CA PHE A 363 6.57 -11.59 1.99
C PHE A 363 5.30 -10.89 2.53
N ALA A 364 4.20 -11.61 2.70
CA ALA A 364 2.92 -11.07 3.17
C ALA A 364 3.02 -10.48 4.60
N THR A 365 3.90 -11.03 5.44
CA THR A 365 4.14 -10.54 6.81
C THR A 365 5.20 -9.44 6.90
N GLY A 366 5.83 -9.07 5.78
CA GLY A 366 6.89 -8.07 5.73
C GLY A 366 8.23 -8.51 6.33
N LEU A 367 8.41 -9.81 6.57
CA LEU A 367 9.68 -10.40 7.03
C LEU A 367 10.70 -10.56 5.88
N LEU A 368 10.19 -10.61 4.65
CA LEU A 368 10.97 -10.73 3.44
C LEU A 368 10.56 -9.63 2.45
N ASN A 369 11.53 -8.90 1.93
CA ASN A 369 11.35 -7.96 0.82
C ASN A 369 11.79 -8.60 -0.49
N VAL A 370 11.14 -8.19 -1.57
CA VAL A 370 11.54 -8.52 -2.94
C VAL A 370 12.07 -7.26 -3.60
N LEU A 371 13.29 -7.33 -4.12
CA LEU A 371 13.97 -6.22 -4.74
C LEU A 371 14.00 -6.42 -6.26
N VAL A 372 13.70 -5.36 -7.01
CA VAL A 372 13.67 -5.39 -8.49
C VAL A 372 15.05 -5.17 -9.13
N GLN A 373 15.99 -4.64 -8.35
CA GLN A 373 17.38 -4.48 -8.75
C GLN A 373 18.31 -5.05 -7.69
N ARG A 374 19.56 -5.36 -8.10
CA ARG A 374 20.59 -5.83 -7.18
C ARG A 374 20.81 -4.80 -6.06
N PRO A 375 20.76 -5.23 -4.79
CA PRO A 375 21.07 -4.36 -3.67
C PRO A 375 22.51 -3.82 -3.73
N ILE A 376 22.68 -2.60 -3.25
CA ILE A 376 23.98 -1.91 -3.30
C ILE A 376 24.84 -2.36 -2.10
N GLU A 377 26.03 -2.83 -2.37
CA GLU A 377 26.98 -3.28 -1.34
C GLU A 377 27.85 -2.11 -0.87
N ILE A 378 27.30 -1.24 -0.01
CA ILE A 378 28.02 -0.12 0.61
C ILE A 378 27.97 -0.27 2.12
N ARG A 379 29.12 0.01 2.78
CA ARG A 379 29.19 0.08 4.25
C ARG A 379 29.24 1.54 4.69
N TYR A 380 28.46 1.87 5.72
CA TYR A 380 28.54 3.18 6.36
C TYR A 380 29.97 3.46 6.89
N ARG A 381 30.44 4.68 6.68
CA ARG A 381 31.71 5.19 7.18
C ARG A 381 31.47 6.57 7.81
N SER A 382 31.85 6.71 9.08
CA SER A 382 31.64 7.96 9.84
C SER A 382 32.47 9.15 9.36
N ASP A 383 33.52 8.90 8.54
CA ASP A 383 34.41 9.89 7.94
C ASP A 383 33.92 10.40 6.58
N ARG A 384 32.75 9.94 6.12
CA ARG A 384 32.17 10.29 4.82
C ARG A 384 30.90 11.12 4.98
N ARG A 385 30.63 11.93 3.94
CA ARG A 385 29.34 12.63 3.79
C ARG A 385 28.40 11.79 2.95
N TYR A 386 27.12 12.00 3.15
CA TYR A 386 26.06 11.26 2.48
C TYR A 386 25.04 12.22 1.89
N ARG A 387 24.37 11.79 0.82
CA ARG A 387 23.27 12.54 0.19
C ARG A 387 22.16 11.58 -0.25
N LEU A 388 21.00 12.13 -0.54
CA LEU A 388 19.90 11.36 -1.14
C LEU A 388 20.16 11.16 -2.64
N CYS A 389 19.91 9.93 -3.12
CA CYS A 389 20.09 9.59 -4.53
C CYS A 389 19.07 10.28 -5.46
N SER A 390 17.91 10.70 -4.92
CA SER A 390 16.81 11.28 -5.69
C SER A 390 16.46 12.68 -5.19
N ARG A 391 16.35 13.63 -6.12
CA ARG A 391 15.85 14.98 -5.84
C ARG A 391 14.41 14.95 -5.32
N LEU A 392 13.57 14.00 -5.79
CA LEU A 392 12.24 13.80 -5.23
C LEU A 392 12.31 13.50 -3.75
N ASN A 393 13.20 12.60 -3.33
CA ASN A 393 13.34 12.21 -1.92
C ASN A 393 13.71 13.41 -1.04
N THR A 394 14.55 14.30 -1.53
CA THR A 394 14.88 15.55 -0.81
C THR A 394 13.65 16.43 -0.61
N LEU A 395 12.93 16.72 -1.70
CA LEU A 395 11.72 17.53 -1.65
C LEU A 395 10.63 16.88 -0.79
N TRP A 396 10.47 15.58 -0.91
CA TRP A 396 9.43 14.82 -0.21
C TRP A 396 9.68 14.77 1.29
N LEU A 397 10.91 14.57 1.73
CA LEU A 397 11.27 14.64 3.14
C LEU A 397 10.97 16.01 3.74
N GLU A 398 11.27 17.09 3.01
CA GLU A 398 10.94 18.45 3.45
C GLU A 398 9.42 18.68 3.55
N GLU A 399 8.66 18.29 2.53
CA GLU A 399 7.19 18.43 2.51
C GLU A 399 6.50 17.60 3.61
N THR A 400 7.06 16.44 3.95
CA THR A 400 6.46 15.50 4.91
C THR A 400 7.00 15.64 6.34
N LEU A 401 7.89 16.58 6.62
CA LEU A 401 8.40 16.82 7.97
C LEU A 401 7.29 17.00 9.03
N PRO A 402 6.17 17.73 8.74
CA PRO A 402 5.08 17.89 9.70
C PRO A 402 4.25 16.63 9.92
N SER A 403 4.35 15.64 9.05
CA SER A 403 3.58 14.40 9.15
C SER A 403 3.95 13.60 10.39
N THR A 404 2.95 13.15 11.12
CA THR A 404 3.10 12.30 12.31
C THR A 404 3.11 10.81 11.97
N GLY A 405 2.79 10.46 10.72
CA GLY A 405 2.80 9.10 10.20
C GLY A 405 4.12 8.70 9.55
N ALA A 406 4.24 7.44 9.18
CA ALA A 406 5.29 6.98 8.29
C ALA A 406 5.03 7.49 6.87
N GLU A 407 6.09 7.93 6.18
CA GLU A 407 6.02 8.45 4.82
C GLU A 407 6.93 7.66 3.89
N GLY A 408 6.48 7.48 2.64
CA GLY A 408 7.24 6.75 1.64
C GLY A 408 8.42 7.55 1.10
N ILE A 409 9.55 6.90 0.92
CA ILE A 409 10.72 7.44 0.22
C ILE A 409 11.08 6.51 -0.95
N ALA A 410 11.29 7.07 -2.15
CA ALA A 410 11.46 6.27 -3.36
C ALA A 410 12.79 5.50 -3.36
N SER A 411 12.74 4.22 -3.80
CA SER A 411 13.89 3.36 -4.00
C SER A 411 13.78 2.64 -5.35
N THR A 412 14.77 2.81 -6.21
CA THR A 412 14.86 2.06 -7.48
C THR A 412 15.22 0.60 -7.26
N VAL A 413 15.92 0.28 -6.19
CA VAL A 413 16.32 -1.10 -5.84
C VAL A 413 15.10 -1.89 -5.34
N LEU A 414 14.32 -1.29 -4.44
CA LEU A 414 13.09 -1.93 -3.92
C LEU A 414 11.96 -1.95 -4.97
N GLY A 415 11.93 -0.98 -5.89
CA GLY A 415 10.85 -0.81 -6.85
C GLY A 415 9.52 -0.40 -6.20
N SER A 416 9.59 0.18 -5.01
CA SER A 416 8.47 0.74 -4.26
C SER A 416 9.00 1.76 -3.24
N PRO A 417 8.15 2.67 -2.74
CA PRO A 417 8.55 3.50 -1.63
C PRO A 417 8.81 2.70 -0.35
N LEU A 418 9.91 3.01 0.35
CA LEU A 418 10.18 2.54 1.70
C LEU A 418 9.51 3.48 2.70
N LEU A 419 8.78 2.95 3.67
CA LEU A 419 8.11 3.75 4.70
C LEU A 419 9.10 4.14 5.82
N LEU A 420 9.28 5.44 6.05
CA LEU A 420 10.10 5.98 7.13
C LEU A 420 9.22 6.61 8.22
N PRO A 421 9.33 6.18 9.48
CA PRO A 421 8.67 6.84 10.60
C PRO A 421 9.24 8.25 10.83
N PRO A 422 8.52 9.15 11.52
CA PRO A 422 8.97 10.53 11.76
C PRO A 422 10.38 10.61 12.35
N SER A 423 10.70 9.79 13.35
CA SER A 423 12.03 9.76 13.98
C SER A 423 13.15 9.44 13.00
N ALA A 424 12.95 8.46 12.12
CA ALA A 424 13.95 8.09 11.12
C ALA A 424 14.15 9.22 10.08
N ARG A 425 13.08 9.95 9.70
CA ARG A 425 13.18 11.12 8.82
C ARG A 425 14.00 12.25 9.47
N TRP A 426 13.77 12.56 10.74
CA TRP A 426 14.55 13.57 11.46
C TRP A 426 16.02 13.19 11.59
N GLN A 427 16.29 11.91 11.90
CA GLN A 427 17.66 11.38 12.01
C GLN A 427 18.38 11.42 10.67
N LEU A 428 17.69 11.02 9.58
CA LEU A 428 18.23 11.06 8.23
C LEU A 428 18.58 12.50 7.82
N MET A 429 17.67 13.45 7.98
CA MET A 429 17.93 14.85 7.61
C MET A 429 19.03 15.48 8.47
N SER A 430 19.08 15.17 9.75
CA SER A 430 20.18 15.62 10.62
C SER A 430 21.52 15.02 10.20
N LEU A 431 21.56 13.74 9.78
CA LEU A 431 22.78 13.10 9.24
C LEU A 431 23.25 13.78 7.94
N LEU A 432 22.31 14.21 7.10
CA LEU A 432 22.58 14.90 5.83
C LEU A 432 23.00 16.37 6.02
N GLY A 433 23.07 16.87 7.26
CA GLY A 433 23.58 18.19 7.61
C GLY A 433 22.52 19.24 7.89
N ASP A 434 21.25 18.87 7.98
CA ASP A 434 20.21 19.82 8.38
C ASP A 434 20.33 20.24 9.84
N ASP A 435 20.08 21.53 10.10
CA ASP A 435 20.05 22.07 11.45
C ASP A 435 18.86 21.55 12.25
N VAL A 436 19.12 21.01 13.43
CA VAL A 436 18.11 20.40 14.30
C VAL A 436 17.02 21.40 14.74
N GLU A 437 17.35 22.69 14.88
CA GLU A 437 16.36 23.72 15.20
C GLU A 437 15.43 23.99 14.03
N ARG A 438 15.95 24.01 12.80
CA ARG A 438 15.14 24.08 11.57
C ARG A 438 14.19 22.88 11.49
N LEU A 439 14.71 21.66 11.73
CA LEU A 439 13.90 20.44 11.73
C LEU A 439 12.78 20.47 12.78
N TRP A 440 13.09 20.95 14.00
CA TRP A 440 12.11 21.10 15.07
C TRP A 440 10.97 22.06 14.67
N ARG A 441 11.30 23.21 14.09
CA ARG A 441 10.30 24.17 13.61
C ARG A 441 9.46 23.59 12.47
N ALA A 442 10.09 22.98 11.49
CA ALA A 442 9.44 22.43 10.30
C ALA A 442 8.58 21.18 10.60
N SER A 443 8.94 20.38 11.61
CA SER A 443 8.22 19.16 11.98
C SER A 443 6.88 19.39 12.70
N GLY A 444 6.51 20.64 13.00
CA GLY A 444 5.33 20.96 13.83
C GLY A 444 5.45 20.49 15.29
N SER A 445 6.65 20.07 15.71
CA SER A 445 6.91 19.60 17.09
C SER A 445 6.93 20.73 18.12
N THR A 446 6.98 22.00 17.67
CA THR A 446 7.01 23.19 18.54
C THR A 446 5.83 23.26 19.52
N ALA A 447 4.66 22.74 19.12
CA ALA A 447 3.47 22.67 19.98
C ALA A 447 3.47 21.47 20.96
N ARG A 448 4.41 20.52 20.80
CA ARG A 448 4.40 19.24 21.53
C ARG A 448 5.61 19.06 22.46
N MET A 449 6.74 19.65 22.13
CA MET A 449 7.99 19.51 22.88
C MET A 449 8.93 20.71 22.67
N SER A 450 9.79 20.98 23.66
CA SER A 450 10.83 22.00 23.53
C SER A 450 11.92 21.60 22.52
N LEU A 451 12.67 22.59 22.04
CA LEU A 451 13.83 22.34 21.16
C LEU A 451 14.87 21.41 21.82
N GLU A 452 15.08 21.55 23.14
CA GLU A 452 16.03 20.72 23.87
C GLU A 452 15.57 19.26 23.94
N GLN A 453 14.28 19.02 24.19
CA GLN A 453 13.68 17.69 24.14
C GLN A 453 13.79 17.07 22.73
N PHE A 454 13.54 17.84 21.68
CA PHE A 454 13.67 17.39 20.29
C PHE A 454 15.14 17.04 19.95
N ARG A 455 16.09 17.92 20.32
CA ARG A 455 17.53 17.63 20.17
C ARG A 455 17.94 16.35 20.91
N GLY A 456 17.41 16.16 22.12
CA GLY A 456 17.62 14.95 22.92
C GLY A 456 17.13 13.70 22.21
N GLN A 457 15.93 13.74 21.64
CA GLN A 457 15.36 12.60 20.88
C GLN A 457 16.16 12.26 19.62
N VAL A 458 16.51 13.27 18.80
CA VAL A 458 17.31 13.05 17.60
C VAL A 458 18.67 12.45 17.96
N ARG A 459 19.34 13.01 18.98
CA ARG A 459 20.66 12.53 19.44
C ARG A 459 20.58 11.10 20.01
N ALA A 460 19.60 10.81 20.85
CA ALA A 460 19.44 9.50 21.49
C ALA A 460 19.12 8.39 20.44
N GLY A 461 18.39 8.72 19.40
CA GLY A 461 18.05 7.77 18.35
C GLY A 461 19.13 7.59 17.28
N MET A 462 20.08 8.51 17.16
CA MET A 462 21.10 8.49 16.10
C MET A 462 21.98 7.24 16.10
N PRO A 463 22.47 6.70 17.23
CA PRO A 463 23.27 5.47 17.23
C PRO A 463 22.51 4.29 16.61
N ALA A 464 21.25 4.08 17.01
CA ALA A 464 20.41 3.03 16.44
C ALA A 464 20.11 3.28 14.97
N PHE A 465 19.84 4.52 14.56
CA PHE A 465 19.62 4.87 13.17
C PHE A 465 20.83 4.53 12.30
N VAL A 466 22.04 4.91 12.73
CA VAL A 466 23.29 4.66 11.99
C VAL A 466 23.62 3.17 11.91
N THR A 467 23.29 2.39 12.94
CA THR A 467 23.60 0.95 12.94
C THR A 467 22.53 0.10 12.26
N ASP A 468 21.29 0.56 12.19
CA ASP A 468 20.15 -0.25 11.77
C ASP A 468 19.51 0.28 10.46
N ALA A 469 19.05 1.52 10.47
CA ALA A 469 18.29 2.08 9.35
C ALA A 469 19.18 2.56 8.19
N LEU A 470 20.28 3.23 8.49
CA LEU A 470 21.16 3.80 7.46
C LEU A 470 21.80 2.74 6.54
N PRO A 471 22.28 1.58 7.03
CA PRO A 471 22.75 0.51 6.16
C PRO A 471 21.70 0.01 5.18
N GLU A 472 20.44 -0.02 5.61
CA GLU A 472 19.31 -0.38 4.75
C GLU A 472 19.06 0.69 3.68
N LEU A 473 19.07 1.98 4.05
CA LEU A 473 18.91 3.08 3.10
C LEU A 473 20.02 3.11 2.03
N LEU A 474 21.24 2.80 2.42
CA LEU A 474 22.39 2.67 1.50
C LEU A 474 22.19 1.48 0.55
N ARG A 475 21.83 0.31 1.09
CA ARG A 475 21.58 -0.92 0.34
C ARG A 475 20.47 -0.74 -0.69
N LEU A 476 19.42 -0.03 -0.33
CA LEU A 476 18.26 0.24 -1.19
C LEU A 476 18.46 1.42 -2.14
N GLY A 477 19.65 2.01 -2.21
CA GLY A 477 19.95 3.12 -3.12
C GLY A 477 19.13 4.38 -2.85
N ILE A 478 18.71 4.58 -1.59
CA ILE A 478 18.02 5.81 -1.15
C ILE A 478 19.04 6.88 -0.78
N VAL A 479 20.12 6.45 -0.13
CA VAL A 479 21.25 7.28 0.29
C VAL A 479 22.51 6.77 -0.40
N GLU A 480 23.40 7.68 -0.79
CA GLU A 480 24.71 7.36 -1.35
C GLU A 480 25.80 8.22 -0.71
N GLU A 481 27.07 7.80 -0.86
CA GLU A 481 28.23 8.60 -0.44
C GLU A 481 28.35 9.82 -1.33
N ASP A 482 28.45 11.00 -0.73
CA ASP A 482 28.68 12.27 -1.43
C ASP A 482 30.18 12.36 -1.80
N ARG A 483 30.49 12.27 -3.10
CA ARG A 483 31.86 12.22 -3.65
C ARG A 483 32.41 13.58 -3.93
#